data_a11b358cc7ab045250589fdbc3639fa4
#
_entry.id   a11b358cc7ab045250589fdbc3639fa4
#
_cell.length_a   1.000
_cell.length_b   1.000
_cell.length_c   1.000
_cell.angle_alpha   90.00
_cell.angle_beta   90.00
_cell.angle_gamma   90.00
#
_symmetry.space_group_name_H-M   'P 1'
#
loop_
_entity.id
_entity.type
_entity.pdbx_description
1 polymer ?
#
loop_
_entity_poly.entity_id
_entity_poly.type
_entity_poly.pdbx_seq_one_letter_code
_entity_poly.pdbx_strand_id
1 'polypeptide(L)'
;MQVKMKLAAMLLALASAAPAFAQNPSPLVGAWRMTKFEVASEGKLRPVPYSGQLVVTEAGTLSAQAMNPDPNAAPTPYTANGYEALYGSIVINDSTNTFVTTVQSALVRNLIGQKMERAFKVSGNRMVLSPIDPSEGWQVTYERYQK
;
A
#
# COMPACT_ATOMS: atom_id res chain seq x y z
N MET A 1 -78.05 -9.02 -12.17
CA MET A 1 -76.86 -8.34 -12.66
C MET A 1 -75.91 -8.24 -11.50
N GLN A 2 -74.91 -9.16 -11.37
CA GLN A 2 -73.98 -9.20 -10.27
C GLN A 2 -72.65 -8.63 -10.73
N VAL A 3 -72.21 -7.52 -10.11
CA VAL A 3 -70.92 -6.90 -10.34
C VAL A 3 -69.92 -7.57 -9.42
N LYS A 4 -69.00 -8.34 -9.99
CA LYS A 4 -67.81 -8.91 -9.23
C LYS A 4 -66.77 -7.87 -9.11
N MET A 5 -66.56 -7.30 -7.91
CA MET A 5 -65.45 -6.49 -7.54
C MET A 5 -64.20 -7.39 -7.36
N LYS A 6 -63.21 -7.21 -8.21
CA LYS A 6 -61.86 -7.82 -8.03
C LYS A 6 -61.00 -6.91 -7.12
N LEU A 7 -60.75 -7.38 -5.92
CA LEU A 7 -59.78 -6.76 -5.02
C LEU A 7 -58.36 -7.11 -5.54
N ALA A 8 -57.62 -6.12 -6.02
CA ALA A 8 -56.21 -6.25 -6.32
C ALA A 8 -55.39 -5.98 -5.03
N ALA A 9 -54.80 -7.02 -4.48
CA ALA A 9 -53.87 -6.88 -3.34
C ALA A 9 -52.55 -6.39 -3.88
N MET A 10 -52.15 -5.16 -3.52
CA MET A 10 -50.89 -4.56 -3.84
C MET A 10 -49.89 -4.96 -2.73
N LEU A 11 -48.99 -5.93 -3.01
CA LEU A 11 -47.89 -6.27 -2.09
C LEU A 11 -46.85 -5.17 -2.17
N LEU A 12 -46.74 -4.38 -1.10
CA LEU A 12 -45.62 -3.47 -0.90
C LEU A 12 -44.43 -4.29 -0.41
N ALA A 13 -43.42 -4.53 -1.28
CA ALA A 13 -42.16 -5.11 -0.91
C ALA A 13 -41.31 -4.02 -0.21
N LEU A 14 -41.21 -4.07 1.12
CA LEU A 14 -40.23 -3.29 1.85
C LEU A 14 -38.84 -3.90 1.58
N ALA A 15 -38.07 -3.26 0.72
CA ALA A 15 -36.65 -3.54 0.60
C ALA A 15 -35.96 -3.00 1.86
N SER A 16 -35.60 -3.88 2.80
CA SER A 16 -34.73 -3.55 3.93
C SER A 16 -33.31 -3.30 3.39
N ALA A 17 -32.94 -2.04 3.26
CA ALA A 17 -31.53 -1.67 3.06
C ALA A 17 -30.76 -2.02 4.35
N ALA A 18 -29.97 -3.11 4.29
CA ALA A 18 -29.03 -3.42 5.37
C ALA A 18 -28.01 -2.27 5.47
N PRO A 19 -27.70 -1.78 6.68
CA PRO A 19 -26.66 -0.77 6.82
C PRO A 19 -25.35 -1.37 6.31
N ALA A 20 -24.75 -0.73 5.31
CA ALA A 20 -23.39 -1.02 4.91
C ALA A 20 -22.50 -0.59 6.07
N PHE A 21 -21.97 -1.56 6.83
CA PHE A 21 -20.93 -1.29 7.80
C PHE A 21 -19.73 -0.74 7.01
N ALA A 22 -19.41 0.53 7.19
CA ALA A 22 -18.18 1.11 6.67
C ALA A 22 -17.02 0.30 7.27
N GLN A 23 -16.31 -0.45 6.44
CA GLN A 23 -15.08 -1.12 6.88
C GLN A 23 -14.10 -0.03 7.28
N ASN A 24 -13.50 -0.18 8.46
CA ASN A 24 -12.40 0.69 8.84
C ASN A 24 -11.30 0.61 7.78
N PRO A 25 -10.71 1.75 7.38
CA PRO A 25 -9.62 1.72 6.41
C PRO A 25 -8.46 0.84 6.93
N SER A 26 -7.76 0.18 6.02
CA SER A 26 -6.58 -0.61 6.35
C SER A 26 -5.61 0.20 7.21
N PRO A 27 -4.97 -0.39 8.22
CA PRO A 27 -3.96 0.29 9.03
C PRO A 27 -2.75 0.77 8.19
N LEU A 28 -2.58 0.25 6.98
CA LEU A 28 -1.55 0.70 6.04
C LEU A 28 -1.86 2.08 5.45
N VAL A 29 -3.15 2.47 5.35
CA VAL A 29 -3.54 3.77 4.79
C VAL A 29 -2.98 4.91 5.61
N GLY A 30 -2.35 5.87 4.93
CA GLY A 30 -1.77 7.08 5.52
C GLY A 30 -0.48 7.53 4.86
N ALA A 31 0.14 8.53 5.47
CA ALA A 31 1.43 9.06 5.06
C ALA A 31 2.49 8.66 6.09
N TRP A 32 3.59 8.11 5.59
CA TRP A 32 4.63 7.46 6.37
C TRP A 32 5.99 8.04 6.04
N ARG A 33 6.74 8.46 7.05
CA ARG A 33 8.12 8.93 6.93
C ARG A 33 9.09 7.76 7.19
N MET A 34 10.03 7.53 6.31
CA MET A 34 11.10 6.56 6.52
C MET A 34 11.98 7.00 7.71
N THR A 35 12.15 6.10 8.67
CA THR A 35 13.04 6.33 9.84
C THR A 35 14.25 5.44 9.83
N LYS A 36 14.18 4.30 9.12
CA LYS A 36 15.29 3.37 9.00
C LYS A 36 15.14 2.54 7.73
N PHE A 37 16.21 2.42 6.97
CA PHE A 37 16.32 1.44 5.89
C PHE A 37 17.51 0.53 6.17
N GLU A 38 17.30 -0.77 6.02
CA GLU A 38 18.31 -1.80 6.27
C GLU A 38 18.44 -2.71 5.06
N VAL A 39 19.67 -3.06 4.74
CA VAL A 39 20.02 -3.95 3.63
C VAL A 39 20.89 -5.11 4.16
N ALA A 40 20.65 -6.30 3.63
CA ALA A 40 21.44 -7.47 4.00
C ALA A 40 22.90 -7.33 3.52
N SER A 41 23.82 -7.48 4.46
CA SER A 41 25.25 -7.55 4.21
C SER A 41 25.82 -8.62 5.14
N GLU A 42 26.54 -9.57 4.57
CA GLU A 42 27.14 -10.68 5.33
C GLU A 42 26.13 -11.44 6.22
N GLY A 43 24.92 -11.68 5.69
CA GLY A 43 23.87 -12.41 6.40
C GLY A 43 23.16 -11.64 7.52
N LYS A 44 23.40 -10.32 7.66
CA LYS A 44 22.75 -9.46 8.64
C LYS A 44 22.19 -8.19 7.98
N LEU A 45 21.06 -7.72 8.48
CA LEU A 45 20.53 -6.42 8.09
C LEU A 45 21.39 -5.30 8.70
N ARG A 46 21.86 -4.39 7.87
CA ARG A 46 22.66 -3.22 8.26
C ARG A 46 21.96 -1.93 7.81
N PRO A 47 21.90 -0.90 8.65
CA PRO A 47 21.28 0.36 8.29
C PRO A 47 22.06 1.06 7.17
N VAL A 48 21.33 1.68 6.27
CA VAL A 48 21.83 2.55 5.22
C VAL A 48 21.17 3.93 5.33
N PRO A 49 21.87 5.02 4.98
CA PRO A 49 21.44 6.39 5.31
C PRO A 49 20.40 6.96 4.36
N TYR A 50 19.41 6.17 3.98
CA TYR A 50 18.31 6.61 3.12
C TYR A 50 17.32 7.52 3.85
N SER A 51 16.70 8.44 3.10
CA SER A 51 15.51 9.15 3.49
C SER A 51 14.38 8.83 2.53
N GLY A 52 13.12 8.98 2.95
CA GLY A 52 11.99 8.70 2.07
C GLY A 52 10.65 8.81 2.75
N GLN A 53 9.63 8.61 1.94
CA GLN A 53 8.25 8.53 2.40
C GLN A 53 7.44 7.54 1.57
N LEU A 54 6.36 7.07 2.16
CA LEU A 54 5.34 6.24 1.53
C LEU A 54 3.97 6.85 1.82
N VAL A 55 3.14 6.99 0.80
CA VAL A 55 1.75 7.44 0.97
C VAL A 55 0.83 6.39 0.38
N VAL A 56 -0.12 5.93 1.19
CA VAL A 56 -1.18 5.00 0.79
C VAL A 56 -2.51 5.67 1.04
N THR A 57 -3.36 5.74 0.01
CA THR A 57 -4.66 6.40 0.08
C THR A 57 -5.81 5.41 0.19
N GLU A 58 -6.93 5.84 0.75
CA GLU A 58 -8.18 5.08 0.75
C GLU A 58 -8.72 4.83 -0.67
N ALA A 59 -8.32 5.66 -1.63
CA ALA A 59 -8.67 5.49 -3.05
C ALA A 59 -7.91 4.33 -3.73
N GLY A 60 -7.06 3.60 -2.99
CA GLY A 60 -6.33 2.45 -3.53
C GLY A 60 -5.13 2.87 -4.38
N THR A 61 -4.41 3.91 -3.98
CA THR A 61 -3.15 4.32 -4.61
C THR A 61 -2.00 4.29 -3.61
N LEU A 62 -0.80 4.03 -4.11
CA LEU A 62 0.44 4.11 -3.37
C LEU A 62 1.43 4.98 -4.13
N SER A 63 2.14 5.84 -3.42
CA SER A 63 3.33 6.53 -3.93
C SER A 63 4.50 6.39 -2.96
N ALA A 64 5.69 6.19 -3.51
CA ALA A 64 6.93 6.03 -2.76
C ALA A 64 8.02 6.95 -3.32
N GLN A 65 8.76 7.57 -2.42
CA GLN A 65 9.99 8.30 -2.71
C GLN A 65 11.05 7.87 -1.71
N ALA A 66 12.26 7.62 -2.21
CA ALA A 66 13.42 7.34 -1.37
C ALA A 66 14.69 7.88 -2.02
N MET A 67 15.62 8.33 -1.20
CA MET A 67 16.88 8.88 -1.66
C MET A 67 18.05 8.28 -0.87
N ASN A 68 19.04 7.77 -1.61
CA ASN A 68 20.37 7.54 -1.09
C ASN A 68 21.14 8.88 -1.11
N PRO A 69 21.65 9.38 -0.01
CA PRO A 69 22.38 10.65 0.03
C PRO A 69 23.76 10.59 -0.63
N ASP A 70 24.31 9.39 -0.93
CA ASP A 70 25.57 9.25 -1.63
C ASP A 70 25.40 9.63 -3.11
N PRO A 71 26.05 10.72 -3.59
CA PRO A 71 25.96 11.15 -4.98
C PRO A 71 26.59 10.15 -5.96
N ASN A 72 27.43 9.23 -5.47
CA ASN A 72 28.08 8.18 -6.26
C ASN A 72 27.40 6.81 -6.09
N ALA A 73 26.19 6.78 -5.52
CA ALA A 73 25.44 5.55 -5.31
C ALA A 73 25.24 4.79 -6.64
N ALA A 74 25.58 3.51 -6.65
CA ALA A 74 25.34 2.66 -7.80
C ALA A 74 23.82 2.56 -8.09
N PRO A 75 23.41 2.48 -9.35
CA PRO A 75 22.01 2.23 -9.70
C PRO A 75 21.53 0.92 -9.08
N THR A 76 20.28 0.88 -8.67
CA THR A 76 19.58 -0.34 -8.25
C THR A 76 18.42 -0.61 -9.20
N PRO A 77 17.74 -1.76 -9.10
CA PRO A 77 16.51 -1.99 -9.87
C PRO A 77 15.39 -0.98 -9.61
N TYR A 78 15.49 -0.21 -8.52
CA TYR A 78 14.47 0.75 -8.07
C TYR A 78 14.91 2.21 -8.18
N THR A 79 16.21 2.49 -8.28
CA THR A 79 16.76 3.84 -8.20
C THR A 79 17.52 4.24 -9.45
N ALA A 80 17.43 5.52 -9.82
CA ALA A 80 18.31 6.18 -10.76
C ALA A 80 18.92 7.41 -10.08
N ASN A 81 20.22 7.59 -10.20
CA ASN A 81 20.96 8.67 -9.51
C ASN A 81 20.69 8.70 -7.99
N GLY A 82 20.61 7.54 -7.36
CA GLY A 82 20.33 7.41 -5.93
C GLY A 82 18.88 7.71 -5.52
N TYR A 83 17.97 7.98 -6.45
CA TYR A 83 16.60 8.33 -6.14
C TYR A 83 15.60 7.29 -6.66
N GLU A 84 14.62 6.95 -5.83
CA GLU A 84 13.44 6.17 -6.17
C GLU A 84 12.22 7.09 -6.20
N ALA A 85 11.43 7.00 -7.25
CA ALA A 85 10.12 7.61 -7.31
C ALA A 85 9.19 6.72 -8.13
N LEU A 86 8.08 6.32 -7.54
CA LEU A 86 7.04 5.57 -8.22
C LEU A 86 5.67 5.84 -7.62
N TYR A 87 4.64 5.59 -8.42
CA TYR A 87 3.28 5.44 -7.90
C TYR A 87 2.49 4.41 -8.73
N GLY A 88 1.42 3.92 -8.14
CA GLY A 88 0.52 2.99 -8.79
C GLY A 88 -0.74 2.69 -7.99
N SER A 89 -1.55 1.78 -8.52
CA SER A 89 -2.68 1.23 -7.77
C SER A 89 -2.19 0.18 -6.77
N ILE A 90 -2.89 0.06 -5.65
CA ILE A 90 -2.57 -0.89 -4.59
C ILE A 90 -3.79 -1.74 -4.23
N VAL A 91 -3.56 -3.02 -4.03
CA VAL A 91 -4.53 -3.96 -3.45
C VAL A 91 -3.95 -4.48 -2.14
N ILE A 92 -4.64 -4.21 -1.04
CA ILE A 92 -4.21 -4.56 0.32
C ILE A 92 -4.96 -5.81 0.79
N ASN A 93 -4.24 -6.74 1.41
CA ASN A 93 -4.79 -7.89 2.11
C ASN A 93 -4.39 -7.80 3.59
N ASP A 94 -5.30 -7.26 4.41
CA ASP A 94 -5.05 -7.10 5.85
C ASP A 94 -5.00 -8.43 6.61
N SER A 95 -5.61 -9.50 6.07
CA SER A 95 -5.59 -10.81 6.71
C SER A 95 -4.21 -11.48 6.65
N THR A 96 -3.44 -11.19 5.60
CA THR A 96 -2.07 -11.69 5.40
C THR A 96 -1.02 -10.62 5.68
N ASN A 97 -1.42 -9.37 5.93
CA ASN A 97 -0.55 -8.21 6.03
C ASN A 97 0.37 -8.06 4.81
N THR A 98 -0.21 -8.20 3.63
CA THR A 98 0.48 -8.04 2.35
C THR A 98 -0.25 -7.05 1.46
N PHE A 99 0.44 -6.51 0.47
CA PHE A 99 -0.17 -5.74 -0.60
C PHE A 99 0.54 -5.96 -1.92
N VAL A 100 -0.17 -5.69 -3.00
CA VAL A 100 0.38 -5.69 -4.36
C VAL A 100 0.20 -4.31 -4.95
N THR A 101 1.31 -3.69 -5.37
CA THR A 101 1.30 -2.45 -6.16
C THR A 101 1.46 -2.77 -7.63
N THR A 102 0.56 -2.28 -8.48
CA THR A 102 0.76 -2.26 -9.92
C THR A 102 1.32 -0.90 -10.31
N VAL A 103 2.57 -0.86 -10.72
CA VAL A 103 3.29 0.40 -10.98
C VAL A 103 2.74 1.06 -12.23
N GLN A 104 2.26 2.29 -12.11
CA GLN A 104 1.72 3.11 -13.21
C GLN A 104 2.77 4.09 -13.76
N SER A 105 3.63 4.60 -12.89
CA SER A 105 4.71 5.50 -13.25
C SER A 105 5.90 5.30 -12.32
N ALA A 106 7.11 5.39 -12.85
CA ALA A 106 8.33 5.26 -12.08
C ALA A 106 9.48 6.02 -12.75
N LEU A 107 10.43 6.49 -11.95
CA LEU A 107 11.68 7.05 -12.45
C LEU A 107 12.50 5.99 -13.20
N VAL A 108 12.59 4.78 -12.67
CA VAL A 108 13.12 3.62 -13.36
C VAL A 108 12.01 3.01 -14.23
N ARG A 109 12.04 3.30 -15.53
CA ARG A 109 10.96 2.97 -16.48
C ARG A 109 10.63 1.48 -16.54
N ASN A 110 11.60 0.60 -16.31
CA ASN A 110 11.41 -0.86 -16.36
C ASN A 110 10.45 -1.37 -15.25
N LEU A 111 10.14 -0.57 -14.24
CA LEU A 111 9.17 -0.90 -13.21
C LEU A 111 7.72 -0.69 -13.68
N ILE A 112 7.48 0.12 -14.70
CA ILE A 112 6.12 0.45 -15.17
C ILE A 112 5.41 -0.83 -15.65
N GLY A 113 4.21 -1.07 -15.13
CA GLY A 113 3.41 -2.26 -15.40
C GLY A 113 3.75 -3.47 -14.54
N GLN A 114 4.84 -3.45 -13.77
CA GLN A 114 5.16 -4.54 -12.86
C GLN A 114 4.25 -4.57 -11.64
N LYS A 115 4.03 -5.77 -11.12
CA LYS A 115 3.37 -6.02 -9.85
C LYS A 115 4.42 -6.28 -8.77
N MET A 116 4.41 -5.44 -7.75
CA MET A 116 5.34 -5.52 -6.63
C MET A 116 4.56 -5.94 -5.38
N GLU A 117 4.82 -7.15 -4.89
CA GLU A 117 4.22 -7.66 -3.67
C GLU A 117 5.13 -7.39 -2.47
N ARG A 118 4.53 -6.93 -1.36
CA ARG A 118 5.27 -6.59 -0.13
C ARG A 118 4.49 -7.05 1.09
N ALA A 119 5.22 -7.37 2.15
CA ALA A 119 4.67 -7.60 3.48
C ALA A 119 4.80 -6.35 4.33
N PHE A 120 3.83 -6.10 5.20
CA PHE A 120 3.85 -4.99 6.13
C PHE A 120 3.43 -5.41 7.54
N LYS A 121 3.92 -4.70 8.54
CA LYS A 121 3.47 -4.83 9.92
C LYS A 121 3.29 -3.45 10.52
N VAL A 122 2.04 -3.10 10.82
CA VAL A 122 1.71 -1.83 11.49
C VAL A 122 1.47 -2.10 12.98
N SER A 123 2.10 -1.29 13.82
CA SER A 123 1.90 -1.27 15.26
C SER A 123 1.86 0.18 15.74
N GLY A 124 0.67 0.69 16.05
CA GLY A 124 0.48 2.11 16.36
C GLY A 124 0.91 3.02 15.19
N ASN A 125 1.83 3.92 15.45
CA ASN A 125 2.37 4.85 14.46
C ASN A 125 3.60 4.33 13.71
N ARG A 126 3.99 3.07 13.93
CA ARG A 126 5.14 2.45 13.29
C ARG A 126 4.70 1.40 12.28
N MET A 127 5.37 1.39 11.14
CA MET A 127 5.23 0.36 10.12
C MET A 127 6.60 -0.22 9.76
N VAL A 128 6.66 -1.53 9.58
CA VAL A 128 7.79 -2.23 8.97
C VAL A 128 7.34 -2.78 7.63
N LEU A 129 8.08 -2.49 6.57
CA LEU A 129 7.88 -2.96 5.22
C LEU A 129 9.02 -3.89 4.84
N SER A 130 8.71 -5.01 4.22
CA SER A 130 9.69 -6.00 3.77
C SER A 130 9.26 -6.65 2.45
N PRO A 131 10.21 -7.26 1.69
CA PRO A 131 9.86 -8.08 0.55
C PRO A 131 9.13 -9.35 1.02
N ILE A 132 8.40 -9.99 0.10
CA ILE A 132 7.84 -11.33 0.32
C ILE A 132 8.94 -12.38 0.27
N ASP A 133 9.87 -12.24 -0.68
CA ASP A 133 11.05 -13.10 -0.78
C ASP A 133 12.17 -12.54 0.12
N PRO A 134 12.54 -13.26 1.21
CA PRO A 134 13.61 -12.82 2.09
C PRO A 134 14.97 -12.67 1.40
N SER A 135 15.17 -13.33 0.24
CA SER A 135 16.42 -13.24 -0.52
C SER A 135 16.66 -11.84 -1.12
N GLU A 136 15.62 -11.02 -1.27
CA GLU A 136 15.78 -9.60 -1.63
C GLU A 136 16.55 -8.80 -0.57
N GLY A 137 16.55 -9.27 0.69
CA GLY A 137 17.48 -8.83 1.73
C GLY A 137 17.38 -7.37 2.13
N TRP A 138 16.17 -6.83 2.30
CA TRP A 138 15.98 -5.47 2.78
C TRP A 138 14.77 -5.34 3.72
N GLN A 139 14.77 -4.28 4.52
CA GLN A 139 13.67 -3.92 5.39
C GLN A 139 13.63 -2.41 5.59
N VAL A 140 12.44 -1.82 5.58
CA VAL A 140 12.23 -0.39 5.84
C VAL A 140 11.33 -0.22 7.04
N THR A 141 11.72 0.67 7.96
CA THR A 141 10.88 1.12 9.06
C THR A 141 10.39 2.53 8.76
N TYR A 142 9.11 2.74 8.96
CA TYR A 142 8.43 4.02 8.81
C TYR A 142 7.74 4.42 10.10
N GLU A 143 7.56 5.71 10.27
CA GLU A 143 6.66 6.30 11.25
C GLU A 143 5.59 7.14 10.54
N ARG A 144 4.36 7.06 11.05
CA ARG A 144 3.25 7.85 10.52
C ARG A 144 3.52 9.33 10.75
N TYR A 145 3.32 10.17 9.71
CA TYR A 145 3.30 11.60 9.90
C TYR A 145 2.15 11.96 10.86
N GLN A 146 2.47 12.76 11.86
CA GLN A 146 1.50 13.30 12.81
C GLN A 146 1.17 14.75 12.43
N LYS A 147 -0.07 15.13 12.72
CA LYS A 147 -0.52 16.53 12.58
C LYS A 147 0.01 17.38 13.72
#